data_9e7ab0cdc97cc7b3827e142865e423da
#
_entry.id   9e7ab0cdc97cc7b3827e142865e423da
#
_cell.length_a   1.000
_cell.length_b   1.000
_cell.length_c   1.000
_cell.angle_alpha   90.00
_cell.angle_beta   90.00
_cell.angle_gamma   90.00
#
_symmetry.space_group_name_H-M   'P 1'
#
loop_
_entity.id
_entity.type
_entity.pdbx_description
1 polymer ?
#
loop_
_entity_poly.entity_id
_entity_poly.type
_entity_poly.pdbx_seq_one_letter_code
_entity_poly.pdbx_strand_id
1 'polypeptide(L)'
;AHCVYNGSTITRHGHEHLHGEVVSLGVLCLLTYEGANTLRDTIMKFNASIGLPVCFDDIDITEDEFDLMADRILTSTEWQYRPKDVTREKFIACMKEQNKIGQEFKKQAASLLVF
;
A
#
# COMPACT_ATOMS: atom_id res chain seq x y z
N ALA A 1 0.05 0.82 -8.98
CA ALA A 1 -0.11 1.87 -7.95
C ALA A 1 -1.52 2.45 -7.95
N HIS A 2 -2.05 2.79 -9.13
CA HIS A 2 -3.41 3.35 -9.24
C HIS A 2 -4.51 2.37 -8.81
N CYS A 3 -4.27 1.07 -8.92
CA CYS A 3 -5.23 0.08 -8.44
C CYS A 3 -5.46 0.21 -6.93
N VAL A 4 -4.41 0.44 -6.15
CA VAL A 4 -4.54 0.66 -4.72
C VAL A 4 -5.41 1.89 -4.44
N TYR A 5 -5.18 2.98 -5.18
CA TYR A 5 -6.02 4.17 -5.04
C TYR A 5 -7.48 3.87 -5.38
N ASN A 6 -7.74 3.19 -6.50
CA ASN A 6 -9.11 2.87 -6.91
C ASN A 6 -9.83 2.02 -5.86
N GLY A 7 -9.11 1.06 -5.25
CA GLY A 7 -9.65 0.28 -4.16
C GLY A 7 -9.95 1.10 -2.91
N SER A 8 -9.10 2.09 -2.62
CA SER A 8 -9.26 2.91 -1.42
C SER A 8 -10.53 3.75 -1.42
N THR A 9 -11.07 4.07 -2.61
CA THR A 9 -12.25 4.94 -2.74
C THR A 9 -13.51 4.35 -2.10
N ILE A 10 -13.56 3.03 -1.91
CA ILE A 10 -14.72 2.34 -1.35
C ILE A 10 -14.55 2.03 0.14
N THR A 11 -13.37 2.31 0.72
CA THR A 11 -13.12 2.06 2.14
C THR A 11 -13.74 3.15 3.01
N ARG A 12 -13.87 2.85 4.33
CA ARG A 12 -14.53 3.76 5.27
C ARG A 12 -13.85 5.13 5.35
N HIS A 13 -12.52 5.16 5.35
CA HIS A 13 -11.75 6.39 5.57
C HIS A 13 -10.66 6.65 4.52
N GLY A 14 -10.31 5.64 3.71
CA GLY A 14 -9.25 5.80 2.70
C GLY A 14 -9.53 6.89 1.68
N HIS A 15 -10.82 7.11 1.37
CA HIS A 15 -11.24 8.16 0.44
C HIS A 15 -11.01 9.58 0.97
N GLU A 16 -10.73 9.73 2.27
CA GLU A 16 -10.47 11.03 2.90
C GLU A 16 -9.04 11.52 2.66
N HIS A 17 -8.17 10.65 2.16
CA HIS A 17 -6.77 10.96 1.93
C HIS A 17 -6.52 11.45 0.52
N LEU A 18 -5.45 12.24 0.34
CA LEU A 18 -5.10 12.78 -0.96
C LEU A 18 -4.71 11.66 -1.94
N HIS A 19 -5.04 11.86 -3.21
CA HIS A 19 -4.72 10.91 -4.28
C HIS A 19 -3.24 10.50 -4.27
N GLY A 20 -2.34 11.50 -4.19
CA GLY A 20 -0.89 11.24 -4.20
C GLY A 20 -0.41 10.44 -3.00
N GLU A 21 -1.02 10.64 -1.82
CA GLU A 21 -0.68 9.84 -0.64
C GLU A 21 -0.97 8.36 -0.88
N VAL A 22 -2.15 8.06 -1.38
CA VAL A 22 -2.58 6.66 -1.60
C VAL A 22 -1.78 6.03 -2.73
N VAL A 23 -1.52 6.78 -3.81
CA VAL A 23 -0.71 6.28 -4.93
C VAL A 23 0.73 5.99 -4.47
N SER A 24 1.30 6.81 -3.58
CA SER A 24 2.65 6.57 -3.06
C SER A 24 2.73 5.23 -2.30
N LEU A 25 1.70 4.88 -1.54
CA LEU A 25 1.61 3.57 -0.91
C LEU A 25 1.47 2.46 -1.95
N GLY A 26 0.71 2.71 -3.00
CA GLY A 26 0.56 1.78 -4.12
C GLY A 26 1.89 1.48 -4.80
N VAL A 27 2.78 2.46 -4.90
CA VAL A 27 4.15 2.24 -5.41
C VAL A 27 4.92 1.27 -4.52
N LEU A 28 4.81 1.41 -3.21
CA LEU A 28 5.45 0.47 -2.28
C LEU A 28 4.91 -0.95 -2.44
N CYS A 29 3.61 -1.09 -2.62
CA CYS A 29 2.98 -2.40 -2.89
C CYS A 29 3.52 -3.02 -4.18
N LEU A 30 3.66 -2.21 -5.25
CA LEU A 30 4.21 -2.67 -6.52
C LEU A 30 5.64 -3.18 -6.36
N LEU A 31 6.48 -2.42 -5.68
CA LEU A 31 7.88 -2.80 -5.47
C LEU A 31 7.99 -4.06 -4.61
N THR A 32 7.14 -4.20 -3.62
CA THR A 32 7.05 -5.42 -2.79
C THR A 32 6.65 -6.61 -3.64
N TYR A 33 5.65 -6.46 -4.51
CA TYR A 33 5.21 -7.50 -5.43
C TYR A 33 6.34 -7.95 -6.37
N GLU A 34 7.11 -6.99 -6.87
CA GLU A 34 8.21 -7.26 -7.81
C GLU A 34 9.47 -7.78 -7.11
N GLY A 35 9.51 -7.81 -5.79
CA GLY A 35 10.68 -8.22 -5.04
C GLY A 35 11.81 -7.21 -5.04
N ALA A 36 11.53 -5.96 -5.43
CA ALA A 36 12.51 -4.87 -5.44
C ALA A 36 12.72 -4.29 -4.03
N ASN A 37 13.18 -5.13 -3.12
CA ASN A 37 13.18 -4.84 -1.68
C ASN A 37 14.10 -3.67 -1.30
N THR A 38 15.28 -3.56 -1.91
CA THR A 38 16.21 -2.47 -1.62
C THR A 38 15.64 -1.13 -2.03
N LEU A 39 15.09 -1.07 -3.24
CA LEU A 39 14.46 0.17 -3.74
C LEU A 39 13.23 0.52 -2.90
N ARG A 40 12.39 -0.47 -2.58
CA ARG A 40 11.23 -0.27 -1.72
C ARG A 40 11.63 0.34 -0.38
N ASP A 41 12.66 -0.20 0.25
CA ASP A 41 13.11 0.28 1.55
C ASP A 41 13.63 1.72 1.47
N THR A 42 14.33 2.06 0.40
CA THR A 42 14.80 3.43 0.16
C THR A 42 13.63 4.40 0.02
N ILE A 43 12.63 4.03 -0.79
CA ILE A 43 11.45 4.87 -0.99
C ILE A 43 10.62 4.96 0.28
N MET A 44 10.51 3.87 1.04
CA MET A 44 9.77 3.87 2.30
C MET A 44 10.38 4.85 3.32
N LYS A 45 11.72 4.88 3.43
CA LYS A 45 12.41 5.85 4.28
C LYS A 45 12.15 7.28 3.83
N PHE A 46 12.17 7.51 2.54
CA PHE A 46 11.88 8.82 1.97
C PHE A 46 10.43 9.23 2.29
N ASN A 47 9.47 8.34 2.04
CA ASN A 47 8.06 8.61 2.32
C ASN A 47 7.85 8.96 3.79
N ALA A 48 8.45 8.21 4.69
CA ALA A 48 8.34 8.48 6.13
C ALA A 48 8.92 9.85 6.49
N SER A 49 10.00 10.26 5.85
CA SER A 49 10.67 11.53 6.13
C SER A 49 9.81 12.76 5.78
N ILE A 50 8.87 12.62 4.85
CA ILE A 50 8.01 13.71 4.41
C ILE A 50 6.53 13.51 4.77
N GLY A 51 6.23 12.53 5.61
CA GLY A 51 4.87 12.28 6.08
C GLY A 51 3.98 11.51 5.13
N LEU A 52 4.55 10.84 4.11
CA LEU A 52 3.79 9.97 3.24
C LEU A 52 3.61 8.58 3.87
N PRO A 53 2.54 7.85 3.51
CA PRO A 53 2.26 6.56 4.14
C PRO A 53 3.29 5.49 3.78
N VAL A 54 3.53 4.57 4.72
CA VAL A 54 4.33 3.37 4.52
C VAL A 54 3.53 2.09 4.75
N CYS A 55 2.35 2.21 5.37
CA CYS A 55 1.40 1.12 5.59
C CYS A 55 -0.03 1.64 5.46
N PHE A 56 -0.98 0.72 5.43
CA PHE A 56 -2.40 1.07 5.27
C PHE A 56 -2.98 1.76 6.51
N ASP A 57 -2.40 1.53 7.69
CA ASP A 57 -2.82 2.23 8.90
C ASP A 57 -2.65 3.75 8.74
N ASP A 58 -1.64 4.19 8.00
CA ASP A 58 -1.35 5.61 7.78
C ASP A 58 -2.41 6.33 6.95
N ILE A 59 -3.24 5.56 6.24
CA ILE A 59 -4.37 6.10 5.47
C ILE A 59 -5.72 5.59 5.99
N ASP A 60 -5.71 5.10 7.24
CA ASP A 60 -6.92 4.68 7.95
C ASP A 60 -7.70 3.55 7.27
N ILE A 61 -6.97 2.65 6.61
CA ILE A 61 -7.53 1.45 6.00
C ILE A 61 -7.06 0.25 6.83
N THR A 62 -8.01 -0.62 7.20
CA THR A 62 -7.74 -1.85 7.95
C THR A 62 -7.73 -3.07 7.04
N GLU A 63 -7.06 -4.15 7.45
CA GLU A 63 -6.92 -5.35 6.60
C GLU A 63 -8.26 -6.01 6.29
N ASP A 64 -9.28 -5.85 7.14
CA ASP A 64 -10.62 -6.38 6.87
C ASP A 64 -11.27 -5.72 5.64
N GLU A 65 -10.75 -4.58 5.18
CA GLU A 65 -11.23 -3.90 4.00
C GLU A 65 -10.54 -4.34 2.70
N PHE A 66 -9.48 -5.16 2.80
CA PHE A 66 -8.69 -5.54 1.61
C PHE A 66 -9.47 -6.36 0.60
N ASP A 67 -10.37 -7.24 1.06
CA ASP A 67 -11.24 -8.00 0.14
C ASP A 67 -12.16 -7.07 -0.64
N LEU A 68 -12.75 -6.09 0.04
CA LEU A 68 -13.61 -5.10 -0.57
C LEU A 68 -12.84 -4.26 -1.59
N MET A 69 -11.62 -3.83 -1.24
CA MET A 69 -10.75 -3.09 -2.15
C MET A 69 -10.43 -3.92 -3.40
N ALA A 70 -10.10 -5.19 -3.22
CA ALA A 70 -9.79 -6.08 -4.35
C ALA A 70 -10.97 -6.23 -5.28
N ASP A 71 -12.19 -6.40 -4.75
CA ASP A 71 -13.39 -6.49 -5.57
C ASP A 71 -13.63 -5.20 -6.37
N ARG A 72 -13.38 -4.06 -5.77
CA ARG A 72 -13.50 -2.76 -6.46
C ARG A 72 -12.46 -2.63 -7.57
N ILE A 73 -11.23 -3.04 -7.32
CA ILE A 73 -10.13 -2.96 -8.28
C ILE A 73 -10.41 -3.77 -9.54
N LEU A 74 -11.03 -4.94 -9.40
CA LEU A 74 -11.36 -5.80 -10.54
C LEU A 74 -12.27 -5.10 -11.56
N THR A 75 -13.03 -4.09 -11.15
CA THR A 75 -13.92 -3.34 -12.04
C THR A 75 -13.25 -2.11 -12.64
N SER A 76 -12.02 -1.80 -12.24
CA SER A 76 -11.32 -0.61 -12.71
C SER A 76 -10.65 -0.84 -14.06
N THR A 77 -10.51 0.23 -14.83
CA THR A 77 -9.83 0.20 -16.14
C THR A 77 -8.36 -0.20 -15.97
N GLU A 78 -7.71 0.27 -14.92
CA GLU A 78 -6.30 0.00 -14.67
C GLU A 78 -6.01 -1.47 -14.43
N TRP A 79 -6.99 -2.24 -13.93
CA TRP A 79 -6.81 -3.66 -13.67
C TRP A 79 -6.48 -4.44 -14.94
N GLN A 80 -7.04 -4.06 -16.10
CA GLN A 80 -6.78 -4.74 -17.37
C GLN A 80 -5.33 -4.59 -17.83
N TYR A 81 -4.61 -3.57 -17.34
CA TYR A 81 -3.21 -3.30 -17.70
C TYR A 81 -2.22 -3.92 -16.72
N ARG A 82 -2.68 -4.66 -15.72
CA ARG A 82 -1.79 -5.33 -14.77
C ARG A 82 -0.93 -6.38 -15.46
N PRO A 83 0.24 -6.74 -14.89
CA PRO A 83 0.96 -7.95 -15.34
C PRO A 83 0.03 -9.16 -15.27
N LYS A 84 0.12 -10.04 -16.27
CA LYS A 84 -0.83 -11.17 -16.43
C LYS A 84 -0.82 -12.18 -15.29
N ASP A 85 0.28 -12.27 -14.55
CA ASP A 85 0.42 -13.16 -13.41
C ASP A 85 -0.24 -12.62 -12.13
N VAL A 86 -0.66 -11.36 -12.11
CA VAL A 86 -1.31 -10.76 -10.94
C VAL A 86 -2.75 -11.21 -10.87
N THR A 87 -3.10 -11.94 -9.81
CA THR A 87 -4.46 -12.36 -9.50
C THR A 87 -5.01 -11.54 -8.35
N ARG A 88 -6.32 -11.66 -8.09
CA ARG A 88 -6.97 -11.04 -6.92
C ARG A 88 -6.25 -11.45 -5.62
N GLU A 89 -5.97 -12.74 -5.47
CA GLU A 89 -5.32 -13.29 -4.28
C GLU A 89 -3.89 -12.76 -4.10
N LYS A 90 -3.14 -12.67 -5.20
CA LYS A 90 -1.78 -12.12 -5.17
C LYS A 90 -1.79 -10.63 -4.85
N PHE A 91 -2.79 -9.91 -5.34
CA PHE A 91 -2.95 -8.50 -5.05
C PHE A 91 -3.20 -8.27 -3.55
N ILE A 92 -4.12 -9.04 -2.97
CA ILE A 92 -4.41 -8.98 -1.53
C ILE A 92 -3.16 -9.34 -0.73
N ALA A 93 -2.44 -10.38 -1.12
CA ALA A 93 -1.23 -10.82 -0.44
C ALA A 93 -0.16 -9.74 -0.45
N CYS A 94 0.01 -9.02 -1.57
CA CYS A 94 1.01 -7.95 -1.63
C CYS A 94 0.63 -6.74 -0.77
N MET A 95 -0.65 -6.40 -0.68
CA MET A 95 -1.12 -5.36 0.22
C MET A 95 -0.85 -5.74 1.69
N LYS A 96 -1.13 -6.98 2.06
CA LYS A 96 -0.88 -7.49 3.42
C LYS A 96 0.61 -7.47 3.75
N GLU A 97 1.43 -7.89 2.81
CA GLU A 97 2.88 -7.91 3.00
C GLU A 97 3.44 -6.51 3.17
N GLN A 98 3.07 -5.57 2.31
CA GLN A 98 3.51 -4.18 2.47
C GLN A 98 3.00 -3.57 3.78
N ASN A 99 1.79 -3.88 4.17
CA ASN A 99 1.25 -3.39 5.44
C ASN A 99 2.09 -3.87 6.62
N LYS A 100 2.44 -5.14 6.63
CA LYS A 100 3.32 -5.73 7.66
C LYS A 100 4.71 -5.07 7.64
N ILE A 101 5.30 -4.93 6.47
CA ILE A 101 6.62 -4.31 6.31
C ILE A 101 6.61 -2.87 6.82
N GLY A 102 5.59 -2.10 6.46
CA GLY A 102 5.45 -0.72 6.90
C GLY A 102 5.25 -0.61 8.42
N GLN A 103 4.44 -1.49 9.00
CA GLN A 103 4.23 -1.54 10.45
C GLN A 103 5.54 -1.86 11.19
N GLU A 104 6.31 -2.82 10.70
CA GLU A 104 7.61 -3.16 11.28
C GLU A 104 8.60 -2.00 11.16
N PHE A 105 8.62 -1.34 10.02
CA PHE A 105 9.46 -0.15 9.81
C PHE A 105 9.13 0.93 10.84
N LYS A 106 7.86 1.20 11.09
CA LYS A 106 7.43 2.21 12.06
C LYS A 106 7.82 1.83 13.48
N LYS A 107 7.74 0.54 13.83
CA LYS A 107 8.18 0.05 15.15
C LYS A 107 9.68 0.24 15.36
N GLN A 108 10.47 -0.06 14.35
CA GLN A 108 11.92 0.12 14.42
C GLN A 108 12.29 1.59 14.53
N ALA A 109 11.64 2.45 13.78
CA ALA A 109 11.85 3.90 13.86
C ALA A 109 11.49 4.44 15.24
N ALA A 110 10.36 4.00 15.81
CA ALA A 110 9.95 4.40 17.16
C ALA A 110 10.93 3.91 18.23
N SER A 111 11.46 2.68 18.10
CA SER A 111 12.50 2.16 19.00
C SER A 111 13.75 3.00 19.00
N LEU A 112 14.18 3.48 17.84
CA LEU A 112 15.36 4.34 17.72
C LEU A 112 15.16 5.69 18.39
N LEU A 113 13.94 6.21 18.39
CA LEU A 113 13.62 7.49 19.02
C LEU A 113 13.61 7.44 20.54
N VAL A 114 13.51 6.24 21.13
CA VAL A 114 13.50 6.06 22.60
C VAL A 114 14.91 6.17 23.18
N PHE A 115 15.91 5.98 22.36
CA PHE A 115 17.29 6.05 22.77
C PHE A 115 17.90 7.40 22.43
#